data_6d7a2b837bd0b25de1599fee70bc7947
#
_entry.id   6d7a2b837bd0b25de1599fee70bc7947
#
_cell.length_a   1.000
_cell.length_b   1.000
_cell.length_c   1.000
_cell.angle_alpha   90.00
_cell.angle_beta   90.00
_cell.angle_gamma   90.00
#
_symmetry.space_group_name_H-M   'P 1'
#
loop_
_entity.id
_entity.type
_entity.pdbx_description
1 polymer ?
#
loop_
_entity_poly.entity_id
_entity_poly.type
_entity_poly.pdbx_seq_one_letter_code
_entity_poly.pdbx_strand_id
1 'polypeptide(L)'
;MKERPHALLTVIVLLPILLLAGCATSASLESRGLPDNDWPKKRVMVMPATNLTGIPLDELMDTVGGELTRILEKTGFFNVYPVRKKGSKEFPFFKPGEPIDPELMREAQEIGMNAIIFATVNPIETNSVKPGIWTSEEKAQRFTVSIHIDIVDINRGIILLSKEIADNITGSNEEAEKEKKRSPDAETKKWVLKERLSDIIKKAAMAVSISLNREVWTGRVVSEDKERIIINAGRDAGLRPGIVFEVFDKGECITSFKGQTYQLLGPKVGEIKIVGIKPRHSTAEPITGADFKPGQIVRVKDENR
;
A
#
# COMPACT_ATOMS: atom_id res chain seq x y z
N MET A 1 -2.75 59.52 54.65
CA MET A 1 -1.78 58.96 53.69
C MET A 1 -2.44 57.76 53.04
N LYS A 2 -2.57 57.84 51.74
CA LYS A 2 -3.51 57.00 50.93
C LYS A 2 -2.66 56.10 50.04
N GLU A 3 -2.54 54.86 50.31
CA GLU A 3 -1.85 53.89 49.46
C GLU A 3 -2.85 53.21 48.54
N ARG A 4 -2.45 53.08 47.28
CA ARG A 4 -3.29 52.61 46.17
C ARG A 4 -3.15 51.09 45.97
N PRO A 5 -4.20 50.33 45.81
CA PRO A 5 -4.11 48.96 45.35
C PRO A 5 -4.49 48.85 43.85
N HIS A 6 -3.56 49.13 42.94
CA HIS A 6 -3.79 48.99 41.51
C HIS A 6 -2.86 47.99 40.81
N ALA A 7 -1.92 47.36 41.52
CA ALA A 7 -0.99 46.42 40.93
C ALA A 7 -1.49 44.96 40.88
N LEU A 8 -2.53 44.61 41.63
CA LEU A 8 -2.99 43.19 41.72
C LEU A 8 -4.06 42.82 40.67
N LEU A 9 -4.72 43.80 40.06
CA LEU A 9 -5.79 43.57 39.11
C LEU A 9 -5.27 43.30 37.67
N THR A 10 -4.07 43.74 37.34
CA THR A 10 -3.49 43.60 35.99
C THR A 10 -2.91 42.22 35.73
N VAL A 11 -2.54 41.46 36.77
CA VAL A 11 -1.96 40.13 36.64
C VAL A 11 -3.00 39.05 36.45
N ILE A 12 -4.25 39.28 36.94
CA ILE A 12 -5.33 38.28 36.88
C ILE A 12 -6.02 38.26 35.49
N VAL A 13 -5.94 39.37 34.72
CA VAL A 13 -6.60 39.45 33.39
C VAL A 13 -5.69 38.93 32.26
N LEU A 14 -4.36 38.85 32.46
CA LEU A 14 -3.44 38.33 31.43
C LEU A 14 -3.20 36.81 31.47
N LEU A 15 -3.57 36.14 32.54
CA LEU A 15 -3.39 34.69 32.68
C LEU A 15 -4.34 33.82 31.84
N PRO A 16 -5.61 34.19 31.59
CA PRO A 16 -6.48 33.36 30.72
C PRO A 16 -6.24 33.50 29.22
N ILE A 17 -5.48 34.50 28.76
CA ILE A 17 -5.23 34.69 27.31
C ILE A 17 -4.10 33.78 26.81
N LEU A 18 -3.23 33.31 27.69
CA LEU A 18 -2.14 32.38 27.31
C LEU A 18 -2.59 30.91 27.21
N LEU A 19 -3.78 30.55 27.68
CA LEU A 19 -4.30 29.16 27.62
C LEU A 19 -5.14 28.87 26.39
N LEU A 20 -5.41 29.83 25.52
CA LEU A 20 -6.18 29.67 24.28
C LEU A 20 -5.33 29.55 23.01
N ALA A 21 -4.00 29.62 23.10
CA ALA A 21 -3.09 29.47 21.95
C ALA A 21 -2.58 28.03 21.75
N GLY A 22 -3.13 27.06 22.43
CA GLY A 22 -2.66 25.66 22.46
C GLY A 22 -3.52 24.63 21.77
N CYS A 23 -4.32 24.99 20.76
CA CYS A 23 -5.11 23.99 20.00
C CYS A 23 -5.33 24.44 18.57
N ALA A 24 -4.31 24.38 17.74
CA ALA A 24 -4.47 24.30 16.28
C ALA A 24 -3.16 23.87 15.61
N THR A 25 -2.65 22.71 15.99
CA THR A 25 -1.75 21.96 15.11
C THR A 25 -2.34 20.57 14.88
N SER A 26 -3.53 20.53 14.32
CA SER A 26 -3.84 19.48 13.35
C SER A 26 -2.93 19.78 12.16
N ALA A 27 -1.65 19.47 12.33
CA ALA A 27 -0.71 19.39 11.23
C ALA A 27 -1.31 18.39 10.26
N SER A 28 -1.85 18.90 9.18
CA SER A 28 -2.15 18.16 7.98
C SER A 28 -0.89 17.36 7.64
N LEU A 29 -0.95 16.06 7.84
CA LEU A 29 0.04 15.07 7.40
C LEU A 29 0.10 14.99 5.86
N GLU A 30 -0.39 16.02 5.19
CA GLU A 30 -0.75 16.00 3.77
C GLU A 30 0.33 16.43 2.80
N SER A 31 1.56 16.74 3.18
CA SER A 31 2.48 17.18 2.12
C SER A 31 3.98 17.03 2.37
N ARG A 32 4.42 16.27 3.34
CA ARG A 32 5.87 16.05 3.50
C ARG A 32 6.28 14.70 2.90
N GLY A 33 6.63 14.73 1.59
CA GLY A 33 7.30 13.62 0.91
C GLY A 33 6.50 12.89 -0.15
N LEU A 34 5.39 13.45 -0.65
CA LEU A 34 4.77 12.97 -1.86
C LEU A 34 5.51 13.59 -3.05
N PRO A 35 5.98 12.78 -4.02
CA PRO A 35 6.62 13.31 -5.21
C PRO A 35 5.65 14.21 -5.95
N ASP A 36 6.18 15.29 -6.51
CA ASP A 36 5.44 16.19 -7.39
C ASP A 36 4.74 15.36 -8.50
N ASN A 37 3.57 15.79 -8.95
CA ASN A 37 2.73 15.05 -9.91
C ASN A 37 3.40 14.74 -11.28
N ASP A 38 4.66 15.06 -11.44
CA ASP A 38 5.44 14.82 -12.67
C ASP A 38 6.08 13.43 -12.79
N TRP A 39 5.99 12.62 -11.73
CA TRP A 39 6.54 11.25 -11.75
C TRP A 39 5.56 10.25 -12.38
N PRO A 40 6.08 9.25 -13.12
CA PRO A 40 5.22 8.21 -13.69
C PRO A 40 4.47 7.44 -12.61
N LYS A 41 3.18 7.20 -12.85
CA LYS A 41 2.34 6.41 -11.95
C LYS A 41 2.75 4.94 -11.99
N LYS A 42 2.86 4.33 -10.82
CA LYS A 42 3.07 2.88 -10.73
C LYS A 42 1.79 2.12 -11.04
N ARG A 43 1.91 1.06 -11.82
CA ARG A 43 0.83 0.09 -12.04
C ARG A 43 0.87 -0.95 -10.94
N VAL A 44 -0.20 -1.07 -10.21
CA VAL A 44 -0.28 -1.94 -9.03
C VAL A 44 -1.43 -2.91 -9.18
N MET A 45 -1.14 -4.20 -9.07
CA MET A 45 -2.13 -5.25 -9.07
C MET A 45 -2.58 -5.52 -7.63
N VAL A 46 -3.90 -5.49 -7.37
CA VAL A 46 -4.48 -5.86 -6.07
C VAL A 46 -5.15 -7.22 -6.21
N MET A 47 -4.61 -8.21 -5.51
CA MET A 47 -5.15 -9.56 -5.50
C MET A 47 -6.42 -9.63 -4.64
N PRO A 48 -7.33 -10.58 -4.90
CA PRO A 48 -8.46 -10.84 -4.03
C PRO A 48 -7.98 -11.09 -2.61
N ALA A 49 -8.68 -10.50 -1.63
CA ALA A 49 -8.31 -10.68 -0.24
C ALA A 49 -8.52 -12.14 0.20
N THR A 50 -7.57 -12.66 0.96
CA THR A 50 -7.67 -14.00 1.56
C THR A 50 -8.36 -13.90 2.92
N ASN A 51 -9.31 -14.80 3.16
CA ASN A 51 -10.04 -14.88 4.41
C ASN A 51 -9.53 -16.04 5.27
N LEU A 52 -8.87 -15.75 6.37
CA LEU A 52 -8.45 -16.72 7.37
C LEU A 52 -9.31 -16.69 8.64
N THR A 53 -10.38 -15.90 8.67
CA THR A 53 -11.22 -15.74 9.88
C THR A 53 -12.02 -17.00 10.24
N GLY A 54 -12.18 -17.93 9.30
CA GLY A 54 -13.05 -19.10 9.43
C GLY A 54 -14.54 -18.78 9.31
N ILE A 55 -14.92 -17.52 9.02
CA ILE A 55 -16.30 -17.09 8.83
C ILE A 55 -16.53 -16.88 7.33
N PRO A 56 -17.65 -17.33 6.73
CA PRO A 56 -17.97 -17.06 5.33
C PRO A 56 -18.27 -15.56 5.14
N LEU A 57 -17.39 -14.86 4.45
CA LEU A 57 -17.41 -13.41 4.30
C LEU A 57 -17.08 -12.96 2.87
N ASP A 58 -17.55 -13.67 1.86
CA ASP A 58 -17.16 -13.41 0.46
C ASP A 58 -17.40 -11.96 0.02
N GLU A 59 -18.57 -11.41 0.32
CA GLU A 59 -18.89 -9.99 0.03
C GLU A 59 -17.96 -9.01 0.74
N LEU A 60 -17.54 -9.36 1.97
CA LEU A 60 -16.66 -8.51 2.75
C LEU A 60 -15.22 -8.55 2.23
N MET A 61 -14.78 -9.70 1.70
CA MET A 61 -13.48 -9.84 1.06
C MET A 61 -13.39 -9.02 -0.23
N ASP A 62 -14.45 -9.00 -1.03
CA ASP A 62 -14.54 -8.12 -2.20
C ASP A 62 -14.49 -6.64 -1.80
N THR A 63 -15.09 -6.30 -0.65
CA THR A 63 -15.02 -4.94 -0.08
C THR A 63 -13.58 -4.57 0.30
N VAL A 64 -12.78 -5.49 0.86
CA VAL A 64 -11.36 -5.22 1.21
C VAL A 64 -10.57 -4.80 -0.02
N GLY A 65 -10.61 -5.61 -1.08
CA GLY A 65 -9.91 -5.31 -2.33
C GLY A 65 -10.41 -4.03 -2.99
N GLY A 66 -11.74 -3.84 -3.03
CA GLY A 66 -12.37 -2.67 -3.63
C GLY A 66 -12.03 -1.37 -2.89
N GLU A 67 -12.10 -1.37 -1.56
CA GLU A 67 -11.78 -0.19 -0.75
C GLU A 67 -10.28 0.15 -0.80
N LEU A 68 -9.40 -0.85 -0.73
CA LEU A 68 -7.97 -0.67 -0.90
C LEU A 68 -7.67 -0.05 -2.27
N THR A 69 -8.25 -0.60 -3.35
CA THR A 69 -8.15 -0.04 -4.70
C THR A 69 -8.58 1.42 -4.74
N ARG A 70 -9.77 1.71 -4.24
CA ARG A 70 -10.35 3.06 -4.24
C ARG A 70 -9.48 4.09 -3.50
N ILE A 71 -8.91 3.70 -2.36
CA ILE A 71 -8.05 4.60 -1.57
C ILE A 71 -6.73 4.84 -2.31
N LEU A 72 -6.10 3.80 -2.86
CA LEU A 72 -4.85 3.93 -3.59
C LEU A 72 -5.01 4.78 -4.85
N GLU A 73 -6.09 4.59 -5.63
CA GLU A 73 -6.39 5.42 -6.80
C GLU A 73 -6.56 6.90 -6.46
N LYS A 74 -7.23 7.20 -5.33
CA LYS A 74 -7.43 8.58 -4.85
C LYS A 74 -6.12 9.32 -4.53
N THR A 75 -5.03 8.60 -4.28
CA THR A 75 -3.72 9.24 -4.07
C THR A 75 -3.17 9.90 -5.33
N GLY A 76 -3.62 9.46 -6.51
CA GLY A 76 -3.13 9.94 -7.80
C GLY A 76 -1.77 9.36 -8.24
N PHE A 77 -1.08 8.59 -7.39
CA PHE A 77 0.25 8.03 -7.67
C PHE A 77 0.22 6.65 -8.32
N PHE A 78 -0.92 5.98 -8.28
CA PHE A 78 -1.07 4.60 -8.73
C PHE A 78 -2.16 4.46 -9.78
N ASN A 79 -1.93 3.57 -10.73
CA ASN A 79 -2.95 2.95 -11.54
C ASN A 79 -3.20 1.57 -10.95
N VAL A 80 -4.36 1.36 -10.36
CA VAL A 80 -4.67 0.13 -9.64
C VAL A 80 -5.48 -0.81 -10.52
N TYR A 81 -5.09 -2.07 -10.54
CA TYR A 81 -5.71 -3.14 -11.32
C TYR A 81 -6.22 -4.21 -10.35
N PRO A 82 -7.48 -4.13 -9.91
CA PRO A 82 -8.04 -5.16 -9.06
C PRO A 82 -8.25 -6.45 -9.86
N VAL A 83 -7.69 -7.54 -9.33
CA VAL A 83 -7.93 -8.87 -9.87
C VAL A 83 -9.22 -9.42 -9.28
N ARG A 84 -10.14 -9.86 -10.15
CA ARG A 84 -11.39 -10.47 -9.72
C ARG A 84 -11.32 -11.97 -9.89
N LYS A 85 -11.87 -12.73 -8.94
CA LYS A 85 -12.07 -14.17 -9.11
C LYS A 85 -12.97 -14.40 -10.34
N LYS A 86 -12.45 -15.10 -11.34
CA LYS A 86 -13.22 -15.50 -12.51
C LYS A 86 -13.44 -17.01 -12.42
N GLY A 87 -14.63 -17.42 -11.98
CA GLY A 87 -14.98 -18.82 -11.80
C GLY A 87 -14.32 -19.44 -10.54
N SER A 88 -14.14 -20.77 -10.58
CA SER A 88 -13.57 -21.57 -9.48
C SER A 88 -12.04 -21.57 -9.40
N LYS A 89 -11.37 -20.74 -10.21
CA LYS A 89 -9.90 -20.67 -10.16
C LYS A 89 -9.49 -20.02 -8.84
N GLU A 90 -8.95 -20.80 -7.94
CA GLU A 90 -8.31 -20.29 -6.73
C GLU A 90 -7.04 -19.55 -7.14
N PHE A 91 -6.93 -18.30 -6.72
CA PHE A 91 -5.66 -17.58 -6.84
C PHE A 91 -4.67 -18.18 -5.84
N PRO A 92 -3.39 -18.27 -6.21
CA PRO A 92 -2.38 -18.75 -5.29
C PRO A 92 -2.39 -17.87 -4.04
N PHE A 93 -2.60 -18.51 -2.91
CA PHE A 93 -2.47 -17.86 -1.61
C PHE A 93 -1.00 -17.51 -1.40
N PHE A 94 -0.71 -16.23 -1.24
CA PHE A 94 0.64 -15.81 -0.90
C PHE A 94 0.88 -16.04 0.59
N LYS A 95 1.88 -16.84 0.89
CA LYS A 95 2.38 -17.01 2.25
C LYS A 95 3.75 -16.35 2.38
N PRO A 96 3.93 -15.45 3.34
CA PRO A 96 5.22 -14.84 3.59
C PRO A 96 6.34 -15.89 3.73
N GLY A 97 7.39 -15.76 2.94
CA GLY A 97 8.52 -16.67 2.93
C GLY A 97 8.37 -17.92 2.06
N GLU A 98 7.24 -18.10 1.36
CA GLU A 98 7.11 -19.04 0.24
C GLU A 98 7.40 -18.34 -1.09
N PRO A 99 7.88 -19.06 -2.12
CA PRO A 99 8.07 -18.51 -3.45
C PRO A 99 6.74 -18.03 -4.03
N ILE A 100 6.79 -16.86 -4.67
CA ILE A 100 5.63 -16.34 -5.42
C ILE A 100 5.51 -17.19 -6.69
N ASP A 101 4.25 -17.46 -7.09
CA ASP A 101 3.97 -18.19 -8.31
C ASP A 101 4.72 -17.56 -9.50
N PRO A 102 5.65 -18.30 -10.14
CA PRO A 102 6.44 -17.78 -11.24
C PRO A 102 5.60 -17.37 -12.46
N GLU A 103 4.46 -18.03 -12.68
CA GLU A 103 3.55 -17.70 -13.78
C GLU A 103 2.87 -16.36 -13.52
N LEU A 104 2.35 -16.13 -12.30
CA LEU A 104 1.80 -14.84 -11.90
C LEU A 104 2.83 -13.71 -12.05
N MET A 105 4.08 -13.95 -11.64
CA MET A 105 5.15 -12.99 -11.79
C MET A 105 5.43 -12.65 -13.25
N ARG A 106 5.49 -13.67 -14.13
CA ARG A 106 5.71 -13.50 -15.56
C ARG A 106 4.57 -12.71 -16.20
N GLU A 107 3.32 -13.10 -15.95
CA GLU A 107 2.15 -12.39 -16.47
C GLU A 107 2.13 -10.92 -16.03
N ALA A 108 2.38 -10.65 -14.75
CA ALA A 108 2.44 -9.29 -14.22
C ALA A 108 3.56 -8.47 -14.87
N GLN A 109 4.71 -9.08 -15.15
CA GLN A 109 5.81 -8.43 -15.89
C GLN A 109 5.43 -8.08 -17.31
N GLU A 110 4.77 -9.01 -18.03
CA GLU A 110 4.35 -8.84 -19.44
C GLU A 110 3.37 -7.67 -19.59
N ILE A 111 2.43 -7.53 -18.68
CA ILE A 111 1.46 -6.42 -18.69
C ILE A 111 2.00 -5.14 -18.04
N GLY A 112 3.25 -5.15 -17.58
CA GLY A 112 3.97 -3.97 -17.08
C GLY A 112 3.56 -3.53 -15.67
N MET A 113 3.19 -4.44 -14.80
CA MET A 113 2.94 -4.13 -13.39
C MET A 113 4.25 -3.80 -12.67
N ASN A 114 4.20 -2.87 -11.74
CA ASN A 114 5.31 -2.53 -10.85
C ASN A 114 5.27 -3.36 -9.56
N ALA A 115 4.08 -3.61 -9.04
CA ALA A 115 3.90 -4.34 -7.79
C ALA A 115 2.61 -5.16 -7.77
N ILE A 116 2.62 -6.22 -6.96
CA ILE A 116 1.42 -6.97 -6.56
C ILE A 116 1.20 -6.74 -5.07
N ILE A 117 -0.05 -6.53 -4.69
CA ILE A 117 -0.49 -6.41 -3.30
C ILE A 117 -1.35 -7.61 -2.95
N PHE A 118 -0.99 -8.30 -1.88
CA PHE A 118 -1.77 -9.34 -1.24
C PHE A 118 -2.30 -8.83 0.09
N ALA A 119 -3.57 -9.10 0.36
CA ALA A 119 -4.22 -8.77 1.62
C ALA A 119 -4.80 -10.05 2.24
N THR A 120 -4.51 -10.29 3.50
CA THR A 120 -5.01 -11.44 4.25
C THR A 120 -5.71 -10.95 5.51
N VAL A 121 -6.98 -11.28 5.66
CA VAL A 121 -7.73 -11.00 6.90
C VAL A 121 -7.50 -12.15 7.85
N ASN A 122 -6.85 -11.87 8.97
CA ASN A 122 -6.46 -12.86 9.97
C ASN A 122 -7.64 -13.31 10.84
N PRO A 123 -7.53 -14.45 11.54
CA PRO A 123 -8.47 -14.85 12.56
C PRO A 123 -8.66 -13.75 13.61
N ILE A 124 -9.91 -13.54 14.04
CA ILE A 124 -10.20 -12.55 15.08
C ILE A 124 -9.79 -13.13 16.43
N GLU A 125 -8.86 -12.46 17.08
CA GLU A 125 -8.42 -12.81 18.42
C GLU A 125 -9.38 -12.26 19.47
N THR A 126 -9.68 -13.06 20.49
CA THR A 126 -10.57 -12.67 21.58
C THR A 126 -9.85 -12.86 22.92
N ASN A 127 -9.69 -11.78 23.67
CA ASN A 127 -9.04 -11.77 24.96
C ASN A 127 -9.99 -11.22 26.04
N SER A 128 -10.09 -11.92 27.17
CA SER A 128 -10.81 -11.42 28.34
C SER A 128 -10.00 -10.32 29.03
N VAL A 129 -10.57 -9.16 29.20
CA VAL A 129 -9.97 -8.04 29.94
C VAL A 129 -10.47 -8.11 31.37
N LYS A 130 -9.55 -8.20 32.35
CA LYS A 130 -9.91 -8.07 33.76
C LYS A 130 -10.30 -6.63 34.05
N PRO A 131 -11.45 -6.37 34.68
CA PRO A 131 -11.79 -5.03 35.13
C PRO A 131 -10.73 -4.51 36.12
N GLY A 132 -10.51 -3.21 36.12
CA GLY A 132 -9.60 -2.57 37.08
C GLY A 132 -10.06 -2.77 38.54
N ILE A 133 -9.14 -2.63 39.48
CA ILE A 133 -9.32 -2.94 40.93
C ILE A 133 -10.52 -2.18 41.57
N TRP A 134 -11.06 -1.17 40.90
CA TRP A 134 -12.11 -0.28 41.43
C TRP A 134 -13.50 -0.46 40.81
N THR A 135 -13.69 -1.38 39.85
CA THR A 135 -14.98 -1.63 39.24
C THR A 135 -15.40 -3.07 39.50
N SER A 136 -16.54 -3.25 40.15
CA SER A 136 -17.17 -4.54 40.41
C SER A 136 -17.82 -5.15 39.16
N GLU A 137 -17.43 -4.71 37.96
CA GLU A 137 -18.17 -4.96 36.74
C GLU A 137 -17.51 -5.98 35.82
N GLU A 138 -18.37 -6.70 35.20
CA GLU A 138 -18.33 -7.73 34.19
C GLU A 138 -17.06 -7.79 33.32
N LYS A 139 -16.63 -9.01 33.04
CA LYS A 139 -15.50 -9.33 32.17
C LYS A 139 -15.75 -8.76 30.77
N ALA A 140 -15.13 -7.65 30.44
CA ALA A 140 -15.14 -7.14 29.07
C ALA A 140 -14.31 -8.05 28.14
N GLN A 141 -14.80 -8.25 26.93
CA GLN A 141 -14.06 -8.95 25.90
C GLN A 141 -13.38 -7.92 24.98
N ARG A 142 -12.11 -8.13 24.70
CA ARG A 142 -11.36 -7.38 23.69
C ARG A 142 -11.20 -8.26 22.46
N PHE A 143 -11.66 -7.74 21.34
CA PHE A 143 -11.48 -8.34 20.03
C PHE A 143 -10.39 -7.61 19.27
N THR A 144 -9.44 -8.36 18.71
CA THR A 144 -8.41 -7.82 17.80
C THR A 144 -8.72 -8.27 16.40
N VAL A 145 -8.91 -7.32 15.50
CA VAL A 145 -9.03 -7.53 14.06
C VAL A 145 -7.74 -7.12 13.41
N SER A 146 -7.21 -7.95 12.52
CA SER A 146 -5.99 -7.60 11.78
C SER A 146 -6.05 -8.02 10.33
N ILE A 147 -5.32 -7.24 9.50
CA ILE A 147 -5.03 -7.55 8.10
C ILE A 147 -3.51 -7.61 7.95
N HIS A 148 -3.03 -8.67 7.31
CA HIS A 148 -1.66 -8.75 6.84
C HIS A 148 -1.59 -8.26 5.39
N ILE A 149 -0.64 -7.35 5.10
CA ILE A 149 -0.40 -6.82 3.76
C ILE A 149 1.01 -7.16 3.33
N ASP A 150 1.11 -7.78 2.14
CA ASP A 150 2.37 -8.02 1.47
C ASP A 150 2.40 -7.24 0.15
N ILE A 151 3.53 -6.60 -0.13
CA ILE A 151 3.81 -5.93 -1.40
C ILE A 151 5.02 -6.58 -2.04
N VAL A 152 4.87 -7.01 -3.27
CA VAL A 152 5.93 -7.63 -4.06
C VAL A 152 6.30 -6.74 -5.24
N ASP A 153 7.58 -6.41 -5.37
CA ASP A 153 8.13 -5.76 -6.56
C ASP A 153 8.25 -6.78 -7.69
N ILE A 154 7.61 -6.50 -8.81
CA ILE A 154 7.52 -7.42 -9.95
C ILE A 154 8.85 -7.50 -10.72
N ASN A 155 9.61 -6.41 -10.75
CA ASN A 155 10.83 -6.36 -11.53
C ASN A 155 12.00 -7.05 -10.82
N ARG A 156 12.04 -6.99 -9.49
CA ARG A 156 13.10 -7.57 -8.65
C ARG A 156 12.70 -8.87 -7.96
N GLY A 157 11.41 -9.19 -7.88
CA GLY A 157 10.91 -10.37 -7.15
C GLY A 157 11.06 -10.26 -5.63
N ILE A 158 11.25 -9.06 -5.08
CA ILE A 158 11.43 -8.84 -3.64
C ILE A 158 10.16 -8.40 -2.94
N ILE A 159 10.05 -8.71 -1.66
CA ILE A 159 8.98 -8.20 -0.79
C ILE A 159 9.38 -6.80 -0.30
N LEU A 160 8.62 -5.77 -0.72
CA LEU A 160 8.82 -4.38 -0.31
C LEU A 160 8.22 -4.09 1.07
N LEU A 161 7.14 -4.74 1.38
CA LEU A 161 6.43 -4.63 2.65
C LEU A 161 5.81 -5.97 2.99
N SER A 162 5.97 -6.40 4.24
CA SER A 162 5.21 -7.47 4.85
C SER A 162 4.83 -6.97 6.24
N LYS A 163 3.56 -6.65 6.45
CA LYS A 163 3.13 -5.96 7.67
C LYS A 163 1.74 -6.36 8.09
N GLU A 164 1.60 -6.65 9.37
CA GLU A 164 0.31 -6.78 10.03
C GLU A 164 -0.18 -5.43 10.56
N ILE A 165 -1.45 -5.14 10.31
CA ILE A 165 -2.13 -3.93 10.75
C ILE A 165 -3.36 -4.36 11.54
N ALA A 166 -3.39 -4.02 12.82
CA ALA A 166 -4.42 -4.44 13.76
C ALA A 166 -5.15 -3.25 14.38
N ASP A 167 -6.38 -3.52 14.81
CA ASP A 167 -7.17 -2.62 15.64
C ASP A 167 -7.96 -3.43 16.67
N ASN A 168 -8.31 -2.77 17.78
CA ASN A 168 -9.00 -3.41 18.88
C ASN A 168 -10.37 -2.75 19.11
N ILE A 169 -11.35 -3.57 19.45
CA ILE A 169 -12.61 -3.12 20.01
C ILE A 169 -12.87 -3.82 21.34
N THR A 170 -13.29 -3.07 22.32
CA THR A 170 -13.73 -3.62 23.61
C THR A 170 -15.24 -3.54 23.65
N GLY A 171 -15.92 -4.68 23.71
CA GLY A 171 -17.35 -4.78 23.90
C GLY A 171 -17.69 -4.98 25.36
N SER A 172 -18.72 -4.23 25.89
CA SER A 172 -19.36 -4.60 27.14
C SER A 172 -20.21 -5.86 26.93
N ASN A 173 -20.36 -6.67 27.97
CA ASN A 173 -21.15 -7.90 27.90
C ASN A 173 -22.60 -7.67 27.40
N GLU A 174 -23.18 -6.50 27.60
CA GLU A 174 -24.56 -6.21 27.20
C GLU A 174 -24.77 -6.20 25.67
N GLU A 175 -23.81 -5.67 24.89
CA GLU A 175 -23.88 -5.70 23.42
C GLU A 175 -23.57 -7.11 22.90
N ALA A 176 -22.57 -7.77 23.48
CA ALA A 176 -22.24 -9.15 23.18
C ALA A 176 -23.36 -10.13 23.61
N GLU A 177 -24.13 -9.84 24.68
CA GLU A 177 -25.24 -10.69 25.12
C GLU A 177 -26.50 -10.55 24.29
N LYS A 178 -26.79 -9.39 23.72
CA LYS A 178 -27.90 -9.23 22.76
C LYS A 178 -27.69 -10.03 21.48
N GLU A 179 -26.45 -10.18 21.04
CA GLU A 179 -26.07 -11.00 19.86
C GLU A 179 -25.94 -12.50 20.20
N LYS A 180 -25.60 -12.87 21.45
CA LYS A 180 -25.39 -14.23 21.94
C LYS A 180 -26.56 -15.19 21.75
N LYS A 181 -27.78 -14.69 21.53
CA LYS A 181 -28.99 -15.53 21.42
C LYS A 181 -29.14 -16.29 20.10
N ARG A 182 -28.30 -16.02 19.07
CA ARG A 182 -28.48 -16.63 17.72
C ARG A 182 -27.33 -17.50 17.21
N SER A 183 -26.21 -17.51 17.79
CA SER A 183 -24.99 -18.27 17.49
C SER A 183 -23.80 -17.39 17.93
N PRO A 184 -23.42 -17.49 19.20
CA PRO A 184 -22.81 -16.33 19.90
C PRO A 184 -21.47 -15.89 19.39
N ASP A 185 -20.67 -16.76 18.74
CA ASP A 185 -19.29 -16.43 18.39
C ASP A 185 -19.17 -15.86 16.95
N ALA A 186 -19.84 -16.43 15.96
CA ALA A 186 -19.71 -16.02 14.56
C ALA A 186 -20.31 -14.65 14.25
N GLU A 187 -21.49 -14.34 14.81
CA GLU A 187 -22.16 -13.06 14.58
C GLU A 187 -21.43 -11.90 15.28
N THR A 188 -20.95 -12.11 16.51
CA THR A 188 -20.14 -11.12 17.21
C THR A 188 -18.85 -10.82 16.43
N LYS A 189 -18.16 -11.82 15.95
CA LYS A 189 -16.95 -11.67 15.15
C LYS A 189 -17.24 -10.95 13.83
N LYS A 190 -18.35 -11.28 13.17
CA LYS A 190 -18.79 -10.61 11.93
C LYS A 190 -19.08 -9.12 12.18
N TRP A 191 -19.76 -8.78 13.25
CA TRP A 191 -20.01 -7.41 13.65
C TRP A 191 -18.71 -6.65 13.94
N VAL A 192 -17.83 -7.21 14.78
CA VAL A 192 -16.52 -6.61 15.11
C VAL A 192 -15.70 -6.32 13.86
N LEU A 193 -15.67 -7.28 12.93
CA LEU A 193 -14.96 -7.14 11.67
C LEU A 193 -15.55 -6.00 10.85
N LYS A 194 -16.87 -5.94 10.72
CA LYS A 194 -17.56 -4.90 9.96
C LYS A 194 -17.30 -3.50 10.50
N GLU A 195 -17.25 -3.35 11.83
CA GLU A 195 -16.97 -2.06 12.49
C GLU A 195 -15.53 -1.56 12.29
N ARG A 196 -14.54 -2.48 12.28
CA ARG A 196 -13.13 -2.09 12.28
C ARG A 196 -12.44 -2.17 10.93
N LEU A 197 -13.00 -2.94 10.00
CA LEU A 197 -12.35 -3.25 8.73
C LEU A 197 -12.02 -2.01 7.91
N SER A 198 -12.92 -1.05 7.82
CA SER A 198 -12.72 0.17 7.04
C SER A 198 -11.50 0.98 7.52
N ASP A 199 -11.33 1.11 8.84
CA ASP A 199 -10.21 1.89 9.40
C ASP A 199 -8.89 1.14 9.26
N ILE A 200 -8.91 -0.18 9.38
CA ILE A 200 -7.74 -1.03 9.14
C ILE A 200 -7.32 -0.95 7.68
N ILE A 201 -8.26 -0.98 6.73
CA ILE A 201 -7.98 -0.84 5.29
C ILE A 201 -7.37 0.53 4.98
N LYS A 202 -7.85 1.61 5.60
CA LYS A 202 -7.24 2.95 5.44
C LYS A 202 -5.78 2.98 5.90
N LYS A 203 -5.52 2.41 7.10
CA LYS A 203 -4.15 2.28 7.63
C LYS A 203 -3.27 1.42 6.72
N ALA A 204 -3.82 0.34 6.15
CA ALA A 204 -3.16 -0.54 5.19
C ALA A 204 -2.81 0.20 3.90
N ALA A 205 -3.78 0.92 3.31
CA ALA A 205 -3.57 1.70 2.10
C ALA A 205 -2.49 2.78 2.29
N MET A 206 -2.45 3.43 3.46
CA MET A 206 -1.40 4.37 3.80
C MET A 206 -0.02 3.70 3.85
N ALA A 207 0.11 2.56 4.52
CA ALA A 207 1.36 1.81 4.57
C ALA A 207 1.84 1.37 3.18
N VAL A 208 0.91 0.88 2.34
CA VAL A 208 1.16 0.54 0.94
C VAL A 208 1.66 1.75 0.15
N SER A 209 0.95 2.87 0.26
CA SER A 209 1.30 4.11 -0.46
C SER A 209 2.70 4.61 -0.07
N ILE A 210 3.03 4.65 1.22
CA ILE A 210 4.35 5.05 1.70
C ILE A 210 5.43 4.10 1.17
N SER A 211 5.22 2.80 1.25
CA SER A 211 6.20 1.81 0.79
C SER A 211 6.47 1.93 -0.70
N LEU A 212 5.42 1.97 -1.51
CA LEU A 212 5.55 2.06 -2.96
C LEU A 212 6.14 3.40 -3.43
N ASN A 213 5.83 4.52 -2.77
CA ASN A 213 6.37 5.83 -3.15
C ASN A 213 7.86 6.00 -2.84
N ARG A 214 8.42 5.19 -1.94
CA ARG A 214 9.88 5.16 -1.69
C ARG A 214 10.66 4.46 -2.81
N GLU A 215 10.00 3.59 -3.57
CA GLU A 215 10.63 2.88 -4.68
C GLU A 215 10.67 3.76 -5.93
N VAL A 216 11.78 3.70 -6.64
CA VAL A 216 11.90 4.37 -7.94
C VAL A 216 10.97 3.69 -8.94
N TRP A 217 10.32 4.49 -9.80
CA TRP A 217 9.52 3.93 -10.89
C TRP A 217 10.40 3.16 -11.88
N THR A 218 9.94 1.99 -12.28
CA THR A 218 10.64 1.13 -13.23
C THR A 218 9.67 0.65 -14.32
N GLY A 219 10.19 0.53 -15.54
CA GLY A 219 9.53 -0.13 -16.66
C GLY A 219 10.49 -1.09 -17.34
N ARG A 220 10.13 -1.56 -18.55
CA ARG A 220 10.94 -2.49 -19.34
C ARG A 220 10.97 -2.11 -20.80
N VAL A 221 12.10 -2.37 -21.45
CA VAL A 221 12.20 -2.42 -22.90
C VAL A 221 11.40 -3.64 -23.39
N VAL A 222 10.48 -3.40 -24.32
CA VAL A 222 9.64 -4.45 -24.95
C VAL A 222 10.24 -4.92 -26.26
N SER A 223 10.68 -3.97 -27.08
CA SER A 223 11.30 -4.25 -28.37
C SER A 223 12.19 -3.09 -28.79
N GLU A 224 13.10 -3.39 -29.71
CA GLU A 224 13.91 -2.43 -30.43
C GLU A 224 13.71 -2.67 -31.94
N ASP A 225 13.46 -1.61 -32.67
CA ASP A 225 13.39 -1.63 -34.13
C ASP A 225 14.01 -0.33 -34.67
N LYS A 226 15.11 -0.44 -35.39
CA LYS A 226 15.80 0.65 -36.11
C LYS A 226 15.95 1.92 -35.26
N GLU A 227 16.66 1.83 -34.15
CA GLU A 227 16.91 2.93 -33.21
C GLU A 227 15.66 3.40 -32.41
N ARG A 228 14.52 2.75 -32.59
CA ARG A 228 13.33 3.01 -31.80
C ARG A 228 13.16 1.95 -30.74
N ILE A 229 13.15 2.41 -29.50
CA ILE A 229 13.01 1.55 -28.34
C ILE A 229 11.57 1.68 -27.83
N ILE A 230 10.89 0.55 -27.74
CA ILE A 230 9.53 0.52 -27.17
C ILE A 230 9.62 0.10 -25.71
N ILE A 231 9.00 0.89 -24.83
CA ILE A 231 8.87 0.56 -23.40
C ILE A 231 7.43 0.24 -23.04
N ASN A 232 7.24 -0.60 -22.03
CA ASN A 232 5.91 -1.09 -21.58
C ASN A 232 5.15 -0.10 -20.70
N ALA A 233 5.36 1.19 -20.88
CA ALA A 233 4.62 2.24 -20.18
C ALA A 233 4.25 3.35 -21.16
N GLY A 234 3.09 3.97 -20.95
CA GLY A 234 2.56 4.97 -21.87
C GLY A 234 1.84 6.10 -21.15
N ARG A 235 0.80 6.63 -21.80
CA ARG A 235 -0.01 7.72 -21.26
C ARG A 235 -0.69 7.35 -19.95
N ASP A 236 -1.10 6.12 -19.79
CA ASP A 236 -1.69 5.60 -18.56
C ASP A 236 -0.72 5.72 -17.35
N ALA A 237 0.58 5.52 -17.56
CA ALA A 237 1.59 5.74 -16.53
C ALA A 237 1.98 7.23 -16.35
N GLY A 238 1.31 8.16 -17.05
CA GLY A 238 1.62 9.60 -16.99
C GLY A 238 2.88 10.00 -17.76
N LEU A 239 3.40 9.14 -18.65
CA LEU A 239 4.57 9.48 -19.44
C LEU A 239 4.26 10.61 -20.41
N ARG A 240 5.27 11.45 -20.66
CA ARG A 240 5.23 12.58 -21.60
C ARG A 240 6.45 12.54 -22.51
N PRO A 241 6.37 13.10 -23.74
CA PRO A 241 7.55 13.31 -24.55
C PRO A 241 8.59 14.15 -23.79
N GLY A 242 9.85 13.83 -23.97
CA GLY A 242 10.96 14.53 -23.33
C GLY A 242 11.47 13.89 -22.07
N ILE A 243 10.72 13.02 -21.40
CA ILE A 243 11.21 12.29 -20.22
C ILE A 243 12.41 11.43 -20.62
N VAL A 244 13.47 11.48 -19.79
CA VAL A 244 14.68 10.69 -19.96
C VAL A 244 14.70 9.54 -18.98
N PHE A 245 15.04 8.36 -19.48
CA PHE A 245 15.21 7.16 -18.70
C PHE A 245 16.66 6.66 -18.80
N GLU A 246 17.14 6.10 -17.70
CA GLU A 246 18.30 5.25 -17.67
C GLU A 246 17.90 3.81 -17.98
N VAL A 247 18.69 3.12 -18.78
CA VAL A 247 18.48 1.71 -19.14
C VAL A 247 19.56 0.86 -18.50
N PHE A 248 19.13 -0.23 -17.87
CA PHE A 248 19.99 -1.16 -17.17
C PHE A 248 19.78 -2.57 -17.71
N ASP A 249 20.86 -3.33 -17.80
CA ASP A 249 20.77 -4.76 -18.07
C ASP A 249 20.10 -5.49 -16.90
N LYS A 250 19.63 -6.70 -17.18
CA LYS A 250 19.31 -7.65 -16.12
C LYS A 250 20.62 -8.10 -15.49
N GLY A 251 20.74 -7.92 -14.19
CA GLY A 251 21.85 -8.47 -13.42
C GLY A 251 21.67 -9.97 -13.18
N GLU A 252 22.39 -10.49 -12.23
CA GLU A 252 22.30 -11.88 -11.82
C GLU A 252 20.96 -12.20 -11.16
N CYS A 253 20.47 -13.42 -11.37
CA CYS A 253 19.36 -13.97 -10.60
C CYS A 253 19.92 -14.71 -9.38
N ILE A 254 19.51 -14.30 -8.19
CA ILE A 254 19.85 -14.99 -6.96
C ILE A 254 18.64 -15.80 -6.50
N THR A 255 18.81 -17.09 -6.29
CA THR A 255 17.75 -17.94 -5.73
C THR A 255 18.02 -18.22 -4.26
N SER A 256 17.07 -17.91 -3.39
CA SER A 256 17.13 -18.22 -1.97
C SER A 256 17.04 -19.74 -1.74
N PHE A 257 17.40 -20.19 -0.54
CA PHE A 257 17.26 -21.61 -0.15
C PHE A 257 15.80 -22.09 -0.13
N LYS A 258 14.83 -21.18 -0.11
CA LYS A 258 13.39 -21.46 -0.20
C LYS A 258 12.86 -21.46 -1.64
N GLY A 259 13.71 -21.25 -2.65
CA GLY A 259 13.33 -21.23 -4.06
C GLY A 259 12.85 -19.87 -4.59
N GLN A 260 12.80 -18.83 -3.77
CA GLN A 260 12.45 -17.47 -4.22
C GLN A 260 13.60 -16.91 -5.07
N THR A 261 13.30 -16.46 -6.27
CA THR A 261 14.28 -15.85 -7.19
C THR A 261 14.20 -14.32 -7.11
N TYR A 262 15.35 -13.70 -7.02
CA TYR A 262 15.55 -12.26 -6.99
C TYR A 262 16.35 -11.82 -8.20
N GLN A 263 15.84 -10.83 -8.93
CA GLN A 263 16.54 -10.24 -10.07
C GLN A 263 17.32 -9.01 -9.60
N LEU A 264 18.64 -9.05 -9.70
CA LEU A 264 19.46 -7.88 -9.45
C LEU A 264 19.40 -6.92 -10.65
N LEU A 265 19.68 -5.64 -10.38
CA LEU A 265 19.91 -4.65 -11.43
C LEU A 265 21.34 -4.83 -11.96
N GLY A 266 21.47 -4.95 -13.27
CA GLY A 266 22.76 -5.04 -13.94
C GLY A 266 23.41 -3.68 -14.20
N PRO A 267 24.48 -3.63 -15.01
CA PRO A 267 25.13 -2.39 -15.37
C PRO A 267 24.20 -1.49 -16.20
N LYS A 268 24.43 -0.18 -16.13
CA LYS A 268 23.77 0.81 -16.98
C LYS A 268 24.24 0.62 -18.42
N VAL A 269 23.30 0.49 -19.36
CA VAL A 269 23.52 0.33 -20.79
C VAL A 269 23.57 1.67 -21.50
N GLY A 270 22.69 2.59 -21.09
CA GLY A 270 22.58 3.91 -21.70
C GLY A 270 21.44 4.72 -21.17
N GLU A 271 21.09 5.75 -21.93
CA GLU A 271 19.95 6.63 -21.67
C GLU A 271 19.07 6.76 -22.90
N ILE A 272 17.77 6.83 -22.70
CA ILE A 272 16.77 6.98 -23.74
C ILE A 272 15.82 8.13 -23.43
N LYS A 273 15.32 8.80 -24.48
CA LYS A 273 14.36 9.91 -24.37
C LYS A 273 13.05 9.53 -25.02
N ILE A 274 11.94 9.74 -24.33
CA ILE A 274 10.60 9.52 -24.90
C ILE A 274 10.31 10.53 -26.00
N VAL A 275 9.96 10.01 -27.19
CA VAL A 275 9.59 10.80 -28.36
C VAL A 275 8.15 10.56 -28.80
N GLY A 276 7.57 9.41 -28.48
CA GLY A 276 6.20 9.05 -28.85
C GLY A 276 5.45 8.35 -27.73
N ILE A 277 4.15 8.61 -27.61
CA ILE A 277 3.31 8.07 -26.55
C ILE A 277 2.06 7.42 -27.09
N LYS A 278 1.85 6.15 -26.71
CA LYS A 278 0.61 5.37 -26.88
C LYS A 278 -0.07 5.15 -25.52
N PRO A 279 -1.28 4.62 -25.46
CA PRO A 279 -1.97 4.39 -24.20
C PRO A 279 -1.16 3.61 -23.16
N ARG A 280 -0.54 2.47 -23.55
CA ARG A 280 0.19 1.55 -22.66
C ARG A 280 1.67 1.38 -22.97
N HIS A 281 2.17 1.98 -24.06
CA HIS A 281 3.54 1.88 -24.53
C HIS A 281 4.04 3.26 -24.91
N SER A 282 5.36 3.45 -24.91
CA SER A 282 6.00 4.65 -25.43
C SER A 282 7.15 4.27 -26.32
N THR A 283 7.41 5.15 -27.28
CA THR A 283 8.57 5.06 -28.16
C THR A 283 9.65 6.02 -27.65
N ALA A 284 10.85 5.53 -27.53
CA ALA A 284 12.02 6.31 -27.12
C ALA A 284 13.14 6.20 -28.17
N GLU A 285 14.01 7.20 -28.16
CA GLU A 285 15.25 7.24 -28.95
C GLU A 285 16.46 7.22 -28.02
N PRO A 286 17.57 6.58 -28.41
CA PRO A 286 18.81 6.62 -27.66
C PRO A 286 19.35 8.06 -27.50
N ILE A 287 19.83 8.40 -26.31
CA ILE A 287 20.66 9.58 -26.03
C ILE A 287 22.12 9.15 -25.95
N THR A 288 22.37 8.09 -25.18
CA THR A 288 23.68 7.49 -24.98
C THR A 288 23.57 5.97 -24.91
N GLY A 289 24.64 5.28 -25.21
CA GLY A 289 24.67 3.82 -25.19
C GLY A 289 24.19 3.18 -26.48
N ALA A 290 24.24 1.86 -26.51
CA ALA A 290 23.85 1.01 -27.65
C ALA A 290 23.39 -0.36 -27.15
N ASP A 291 22.97 -1.25 -28.05
CA ASP A 291 22.58 -2.63 -27.73
C ASP A 291 21.40 -2.75 -26.74
N PHE A 292 20.41 -1.88 -26.92
CA PHE A 292 19.17 -1.98 -26.15
C PHE A 292 18.41 -3.26 -26.52
N LYS A 293 17.95 -4.02 -25.52
CA LYS A 293 17.35 -5.35 -25.70
C LYS A 293 16.05 -5.50 -24.93
N PRO A 294 15.09 -6.29 -25.43
CA PRO A 294 13.91 -6.64 -24.68
C PRO A 294 14.21 -7.20 -23.31
N GLY A 295 13.47 -6.74 -22.32
CA GLY A 295 13.61 -7.13 -20.92
C GLY A 295 14.56 -6.30 -20.08
N GLN A 296 15.37 -5.41 -20.66
CA GLN A 296 16.15 -4.44 -19.91
C GLN A 296 15.23 -3.54 -19.08
N ILE A 297 15.73 -3.10 -17.93
CA ILE A 297 14.96 -2.29 -16.97
C ILE A 297 15.21 -0.82 -17.28
N VAL A 298 14.12 -0.03 -17.39
CA VAL A 298 14.19 1.41 -17.51
C VAL A 298 13.79 2.08 -16.19
N ARG A 299 14.53 3.11 -15.79
CA ARG A 299 14.28 3.91 -14.59
C ARG A 299 14.26 5.39 -14.95
N VAL A 300 13.40 6.17 -14.32
CA VAL A 300 13.44 7.62 -14.50
C VAL A 300 14.81 8.13 -14.06
N LYS A 301 15.43 8.95 -14.90
CA LYS A 301 16.66 9.64 -14.53
C LYS A 301 16.34 10.68 -13.47
N ASP A 302 16.92 10.49 -12.31
CA ASP A 302 16.74 11.42 -11.17
C ASP A 302 17.78 12.56 -11.31
N GLU A 303 17.38 13.66 -11.92
CA GLU A 303 18.25 14.84 -12.06
C GLU A 303 18.36 15.69 -10.79
N ASN A 304 17.60 15.35 -9.73
CA ASN A 304 17.43 16.17 -8.53
C ASN A 304 17.61 15.43 -7.20
N ARG A 305 18.45 14.40 -7.14
CA ARG A 305 18.86 13.81 -5.86
C ARG A 305 20.18 14.34 -5.35
#